data_062905587bca4300b5b051c37154fd1b
#
_entry.id   062905587bca4300b5b051c37154fd1b
#
_cell.length_a   1.000
_cell.length_b   1.000
_cell.length_c   1.000
_cell.angle_alpha   90.00
_cell.angle_beta   90.00
_cell.angle_gamma   90.00
#
_symmetry.space_group_name_H-M   'P 1'
#
loop_
_entity.id
_entity.type
_entity.pdbx_description
1 polymer ?
#
loop_
_entity_poly.entity_id
_entity_poly.type
_entity_poly.pdbx_seq_one_letter_code
_entity_poly.pdbx_strand_id
1 'polypeptide(L)'
;GAAVLVVAGLAGTGVAAATTLAEPRHVFRDVVLPPFDVHQYASPLQSYRGYVKDHRKDTLFTVKGLPEGARIRVGTMDAYNGVVYDVSDKGVGSSGAFSPIRDNMSAGATGSAATLDVTMDAYTGVWLPDAGAVSRITFGGSDADALRRGTYYNDSTGTAIATSKLRKGDTYSVDTTIPRTWTDKQLDGLA
;
A
#
# COMPACT_ATOMS: atom_id res chain seq x y z
N GLY A 1 14.48 71.27 0.77
CA GLY A 1 15.06 70.06 1.46
C GLY A 1 14.02 69.25 2.20
N ALA A 2 13.01 69.88 2.81
CA ALA A 2 12.00 69.16 3.62
C ALA A 2 11.00 68.38 2.79
N ALA A 3 10.63 68.82 1.58
CA ALA A 3 9.67 68.13 0.70
C ALA A 3 10.21 66.80 0.13
N VAL A 4 11.52 66.71 -0.15
CA VAL A 4 12.15 65.48 -0.68
C VAL A 4 12.22 64.40 0.40
N LEU A 5 12.45 64.76 1.66
CA LEU A 5 12.50 63.79 2.76
C LEU A 5 11.12 63.19 3.08
N VAL A 6 10.03 63.93 2.93
CA VAL A 6 8.67 63.44 3.16
C VAL A 6 8.26 62.45 2.07
N VAL A 7 8.63 62.70 0.81
CA VAL A 7 8.33 61.75 -0.32
C VAL A 7 9.13 60.46 -0.17
N ALA A 8 10.39 60.53 0.26
CA ALA A 8 11.20 59.34 0.49
C ALA A 8 10.69 58.51 1.70
N GLY A 9 10.17 59.16 2.74
CA GLY A 9 9.59 58.49 3.89
C GLY A 9 8.27 57.73 3.54
N LEU A 10 7.42 58.32 2.73
CA LEU A 10 6.17 57.71 2.31
C LEU A 10 6.38 56.53 1.31
N ALA A 11 7.36 56.63 0.44
CA ALA A 11 7.72 55.53 -0.46
C ALA A 11 8.33 54.35 0.31
N GLY A 12 9.16 54.61 1.32
CA GLY A 12 9.77 53.56 2.15
C GLY A 12 8.76 52.79 3.00
N THR A 13 7.75 53.45 3.54
CA THR A 13 6.69 52.79 4.33
C THR A 13 5.72 51.99 3.46
N GLY A 14 5.44 52.44 2.24
CA GLY A 14 4.59 51.70 1.30
C GLY A 14 5.22 50.41 0.83
N VAL A 15 6.52 50.39 0.57
CA VAL A 15 7.24 49.17 0.17
C VAL A 15 7.37 48.17 1.33
N ALA A 16 7.60 48.65 2.55
CA ALA A 16 7.67 47.79 3.74
C ALA A 16 6.31 47.14 4.06
N ALA A 17 5.19 47.85 3.85
CA ALA A 17 3.86 47.29 4.06
C ALA A 17 3.47 46.27 2.99
N ALA A 18 3.96 46.43 1.75
CA ALA A 18 3.68 45.47 0.66
C ALA A 18 4.48 44.15 0.77
N THR A 19 5.62 44.19 1.45
CA THR A 19 6.45 42.96 1.66
C THR A 19 6.08 42.17 2.90
N THR A 20 5.16 42.65 3.74
CA THR A 20 4.66 41.94 4.93
C THR A 20 3.42 41.11 4.73
N LEU A 21 2.91 40.99 3.49
CA LEU A 21 1.98 39.91 3.16
C LEU A 21 2.81 38.61 3.23
N ALA A 22 2.85 38.03 4.43
CA ALA A 22 3.50 36.74 4.65
C ALA A 22 2.81 35.71 3.73
N GLU A 23 3.40 35.46 2.58
CA GLU A 23 3.08 34.21 1.87
C GLU A 23 3.33 33.07 2.87
N PRO A 24 2.36 32.13 2.98
CA PRO A 24 2.56 30.99 3.85
C PRO A 24 3.88 30.32 3.43
N ARG A 25 4.84 30.29 4.34
CA ARG A 25 6.12 29.64 4.10
C ARG A 25 5.82 28.21 3.74
N HIS A 26 6.01 27.85 2.48
CA HIS A 26 5.97 26.44 2.06
C HIS A 26 7.11 25.72 2.79
N VAL A 27 6.76 25.02 3.85
CA VAL A 27 7.70 24.18 4.56
C VAL A 27 7.89 22.95 3.70
N PHE A 28 9.05 22.79 3.07
CA PHE A 28 9.39 21.63 2.25
C PHE A 28 9.14 20.28 2.94
N ARG A 29 9.12 20.27 4.27
CA ARG A 29 8.77 19.11 5.08
C ARG A 29 7.34 18.59 4.82
N ASP A 30 6.40 19.46 4.43
CA ASP A 30 5.02 19.08 4.15
C ASP A 30 4.84 18.48 2.74
N VAL A 31 5.88 18.61 1.89
CA VAL A 31 5.87 18.14 0.49
C VAL A 31 6.75 16.90 0.30
N VAL A 32 7.78 16.73 1.12
CA VAL A 32 8.65 15.56 1.08
C VAL A 32 8.07 14.48 1.96
N LEU A 33 7.24 13.62 1.38
CA LEU A 33 6.87 12.36 2.03
C LEU A 33 8.15 11.55 2.22
N PRO A 34 8.46 11.11 3.45
CA PRO A 34 9.58 10.21 3.66
C PRO A 34 9.39 8.97 2.75
N PRO A 35 10.47 8.42 2.19
CA PRO A 35 10.39 7.22 1.39
C PRO A 35 9.71 6.12 2.21
N PHE A 36 8.82 5.37 1.56
CA PHE A 36 8.13 4.25 2.21
C PHE A 36 9.18 3.21 2.68
N ASP A 37 9.06 2.79 3.93
CA ASP A 37 9.89 1.77 4.55
C ASP A 37 8.98 0.68 5.13
N VAL A 38 9.01 -0.50 4.52
CA VAL A 38 8.18 -1.65 4.91
C VAL A 38 8.53 -2.19 6.30
N HIS A 39 9.77 -2.00 6.76
CA HIS A 39 10.23 -2.50 8.07
C HIS A 39 9.68 -1.74 9.27
N GLN A 40 9.00 -0.60 9.03
CA GLN A 40 8.23 0.10 10.08
C GLN A 40 6.96 -0.66 10.49
N TYR A 41 6.58 -1.69 9.75
CA TYR A 41 5.36 -2.47 9.97
C TYR A 41 5.72 -3.90 10.39
N ALA A 42 4.88 -4.49 11.26
CA ALA A 42 5.04 -5.90 11.63
C ALA A 42 4.98 -6.80 10.40
N SER A 43 5.89 -7.75 10.30
CA SER A 43 5.90 -8.69 9.18
C SER A 43 4.61 -9.54 9.15
N PRO A 44 4.22 -10.08 7.99
CA PRO A 44 3.04 -10.96 7.90
C PRO A 44 3.12 -12.14 8.87
N LEU A 45 4.31 -12.69 9.10
CA LEU A 45 4.52 -13.83 10.00
C LEU A 45 4.31 -13.48 11.47
N GLN A 46 4.77 -12.30 11.89
CA GLN A 46 4.54 -11.83 13.27
C GLN A 46 3.06 -11.63 13.54
N SER A 47 2.33 -11.05 12.57
CA SER A 47 0.88 -10.83 12.66
C SER A 47 0.09 -12.13 12.70
N TYR A 48 0.53 -13.15 11.96
CA TYR A 48 -0.13 -14.46 11.85
C TYR A 48 -0.31 -15.13 13.21
N ARG A 49 0.69 -15.07 14.09
CA ARG A 49 0.62 -15.65 15.44
C ARG A 49 -0.54 -15.09 16.25
N GLY A 50 -0.79 -13.79 16.16
CA GLY A 50 -1.93 -13.14 16.81
C GLY A 50 -3.27 -13.68 16.29
N TYR A 51 -3.41 -13.82 14.98
CA TYR A 51 -4.65 -14.34 14.39
C TYR A 51 -4.95 -15.76 14.83
N VAL A 52 -3.96 -16.65 14.87
CA VAL A 52 -4.14 -18.04 15.31
C VAL A 52 -4.43 -18.15 16.79
N LYS A 53 -3.84 -17.29 17.63
CA LYS A 53 -3.99 -17.34 19.09
C LYS A 53 -5.27 -16.65 19.56
N ASP A 54 -5.48 -15.41 19.10
CA ASP A 54 -6.47 -14.51 19.70
C ASP A 54 -7.77 -14.49 18.91
N HIS A 55 -7.73 -14.81 17.59
CA HIS A 55 -8.90 -14.77 16.68
C HIS A 55 -9.22 -16.12 16.06
N ARG A 56 -8.89 -17.22 16.74
CA ARG A 56 -9.05 -18.58 16.20
C ARG A 56 -10.49 -18.95 15.80
N LYS A 57 -11.48 -18.32 16.43
CA LYS A 57 -12.90 -18.56 16.19
C LYS A 57 -13.59 -17.42 15.43
N ASP A 58 -12.86 -16.37 15.14
CA ASP A 58 -13.42 -15.18 14.52
C ASP A 58 -13.26 -15.26 13.00
N THR A 59 -14.22 -14.69 12.28
CA THR A 59 -14.05 -14.39 10.86
C THR A 59 -13.12 -13.20 10.75
N LEU A 60 -11.96 -13.37 10.13
CA LEU A 60 -11.01 -12.28 9.94
C LEU A 60 -11.46 -11.35 8.83
N PHE A 61 -11.83 -11.90 7.69
CA PHE A 61 -12.38 -11.21 6.53
C PHE A 61 -13.17 -12.17 5.65
N THR A 62 -14.03 -11.62 4.82
CA THR A 62 -14.84 -12.38 3.86
C THR A 62 -14.41 -12.02 2.44
N VAL A 63 -14.27 -13.02 1.57
CA VAL A 63 -13.91 -12.84 0.16
C VAL A 63 -15.01 -13.43 -0.73
N LYS A 64 -15.47 -12.65 -1.70
CA LYS A 64 -16.36 -13.12 -2.78
C LYS A 64 -15.60 -13.10 -4.10
N GLY A 65 -16.02 -13.93 -5.04
CA GLY A 65 -15.43 -13.98 -6.38
C GLY A 65 -14.13 -14.80 -6.48
N LEU A 66 -13.69 -15.46 -5.39
CA LEU A 66 -12.50 -16.31 -5.43
C LEU A 66 -12.79 -17.58 -6.25
N PRO A 67 -12.03 -17.85 -7.33
CA PRO A 67 -12.19 -19.07 -8.11
C PRO A 67 -11.91 -20.34 -7.28
N GLU A 68 -12.57 -21.43 -7.64
CA GLU A 68 -12.37 -22.72 -6.99
C GLU A 68 -10.89 -23.14 -7.05
N GLY A 69 -10.37 -23.63 -5.92
CA GLY A 69 -8.97 -24.04 -5.78
C GLY A 69 -7.97 -22.90 -5.62
N ALA A 70 -8.37 -21.63 -5.83
CA ALA A 70 -7.51 -20.49 -5.58
C ALA A 70 -7.36 -20.25 -4.06
N ARG A 71 -6.25 -19.62 -3.67
CA ARG A 71 -5.93 -19.33 -2.28
C ARG A 71 -5.72 -17.84 -2.08
N ILE A 72 -6.18 -17.33 -0.93
CA ILE A 72 -5.85 -15.98 -0.47
C ILE A 72 -4.49 -16.00 0.22
N ARG A 73 -3.65 -15.04 -0.10
CA ARG A 73 -2.43 -14.74 0.67
C ARG A 73 -2.61 -13.42 1.41
N VAL A 74 -1.93 -13.27 2.51
CA VAL A 74 -1.89 -12.02 3.29
C VAL A 74 -0.61 -11.24 2.97
N GLY A 75 0.45 -11.93 2.62
CA GLY A 75 1.71 -11.32 2.19
C GLY A 75 2.70 -12.37 1.73
N THR A 76 3.68 -11.95 0.95
CA THR A 76 4.79 -12.78 0.48
C THR A 76 6.05 -12.34 1.22
N MET A 77 6.77 -13.28 1.79
CA MET A 77 8.05 -13.04 2.45
C MET A 77 9.15 -13.60 1.56
N ASP A 78 10.01 -12.74 1.07
CA ASP A 78 11.06 -13.03 0.09
C ASP A 78 12.47 -12.75 0.60
N ALA A 79 12.61 -12.37 1.88
CA ALA A 79 13.88 -12.19 2.56
C ALA A 79 14.02 -13.14 3.74
N TYR A 80 15.24 -13.67 3.93
CA TYR A 80 15.61 -14.48 5.07
C TYR A 80 16.95 -14.00 5.65
N ASN A 81 16.94 -13.61 6.92
CA ASN A 81 18.12 -13.06 7.59
C ASN A 81 18.92 -14.10 8.39
N GLY A 82 18.66 -15.40 8.20
CA GLY A 82 19.24 -16.50 8.97
C GLY A 82 18.42 -16.91 10.20
N VAL A 83 17.43 -16.12 10.60
CA VAL A 83 16.57 -16.34 11.77
C VAL A 83 15.10 -16.26 11.43
N VAL A 84 14.69 -15.25 10.66
CA VAL A 84 13.29 -14.95 10.35
C VAL A 84 13.10 -14.70 8.86
N TYR A 85 11.96 -15.14 8.34
CA TYR A 85 11.46 -14.67 7.04
C TYR A 85 10.78 -13.33 7.21
N ASP A 86 11.06 -12.42 6.27
CA ASP A 86 10.46 -11.09 6.22
C ASP A 86 10.20 -10.65 4.77
N VAL A 87 9.56 -9.52 4.62
CA VAL A 87 9.37 -8.87 3.33
C VAL A 87 10.61 -8.03 3.04
N SER A 88 11.24 -8.24 1.88
CA SER A 88 12.37 -7.42 1.47
C SER A 88 11.93 -6.05 0.97
N ASP A 89 12.85 -5.15 1.11
CA ASP A 89 12.80 -3.83 0.53
C ASP A 89 14.03 -3.67 -0.42
N LYS A 90 14.41 -2.48 -0.84
CA LYS A 90 15.44 -2.14 -1.85
C LYS A 90 16.87 -2.65 -1.56
N GLY A 91 17.05 -3.85 -1.02
CA GLY A 91 18.36 -4.44 -0.78
C GLY A 91 18.87 -5.31 -1.93
N VAL A 92 20.15 -5.70 -1.87
CA VAL A 92 20.71 -6.74 -2.75
C VAL A 92 19.96 -8.04 -2.49
N GLY A 93 19.31 -8.59 -3.52
CA GLY A 93 18.47 -9.78 -3.44
C GLY A 93 16.98 -9.50 -3.16
N SER A 94 16.56 -8.23 -3.08
CA SER A 94 15.14 -7.90 -2.94
C SER A 94 14.39 -8.08 -4.27
N SER A 95 13.17 -8.56 -4.18
CA SER A 95 12.29 -8.78 -5.35
C SER A 95 11.64 -7.50 -5.87
N GLY A 96 12.13 -6.33 -5.49
CA GLY A 96 11.63 -5.03 -5.95
C GLY A 96 11.14 -4.13 -4.82
N ALA A 97 10.80 -2.90 -5.17
CA ALA A 97 10.37 -1.89 -4.23
C ALA A 97 8.85 -1.79 -4.15
N PHE A 98 8.36 -1.41 -2.98
CA PHE A 98 6.97 -0.97 -2.82
C PHE A 98 6.77 0.39 -3.48
N SER A 99 5.73 0.52 -4.30
CA SER A 99 5.32 1.78 -4.92
C SER A 99 3.83 2.05 -4.64
N PRO A 100 3.39 3.32 -4.64
CA PRO A 100 1.96 3.63 -4.51
C PRO A 100 1.14 2.84 -5.53
N ILE A 101 -0.04 2.37 -5.11
CA ILE A 101 -0.92 1.63 -6.03
C ILE A 101 -1.30 2.48 -7.24
N ARG A 102 -1.41 1.82 -8.38
CA ARG A 102 -1.78 2.37 -9.67
C ARG A 102 -2.67 1.41 -10.44
N ASP A 103 -3.25 1.87 -11.53
CA ASP A 103 -3.87 0.97 -12.48
C ASP A 103 -2.81 0.16 -13.24
N ASN A 104 -3.18 -1.07 -13.62
CA ASN A 104 -2.30 -2.00 -14.36
C ASN A 104 -1.01 -2.42 -13.63
N MET A 105 -1.11 -2.65 -12.32
CA MET A 105 -0.08 -3.38 -11.58
C MET A 105 0.05 -4.80 -12.15
N SER A 106 1.20 -5.45 -11.97
CA SER A 106 1.45 -6.83 -12.47
C SER A 106 1.09 -7.05 -13.95
N ALA A 107 1.33 -6.06 -14.80
CA ALA A 107 1.07 -6.16 -16.24
C ALA A 107 1.81 -7.34 -16.85
N GLY A 108 1.11 -8.12 -17.70
CA GLY A 108 1.68 -9.30 -18.37
C GLY A 108 1.51 -10.61 -17.60
N ALA A 109 0.85 -10.62 -16.46
CA ALA A 109 0.53 -11.87 -15.76
C ALA A 109 -0.40 -12.74 -16.62
N THR A 110 -0.11 -14.05 -16.66
CA THR A 110 -0.89 -15.06 -17.41
C THR A 110 -1.72 -15.91 -16.47
N GLY A 111 -3.00 -16.16 -16.83
CA GLY A 111 -3.91 -16.93 -16.00
C GLY A 111 -5.36 -16.59 -16.28
N SER A 112 -6.24 -16.89 -15.33
CA SER A 112 -7.67 -16.57 -15.39
C SER A 112 -7.93 -15.25 -14.66
N ALA A 113 -8.59 -14.31 -15.32
CA ALA A 113 -9.01 -13.06 -14.68
C ALA A 113 -10.08 -13.33 -13.63
N ALA A 114 -9.99 -12.64 -12.50
CA ALA A 114 -10.98 -12.67 -11.43
C ALA A 114 -11.06 -11.30 -10.75
N THR A 115 -12.25 -10.98 -10.22
CA THR A 115 -12.45 -9.83 -9.34
C THR A 115 -12.87 -10.36 -7.97
N LEU A 116 -12.12 -9.97 -6.93
CA LEU A 116 -12.35 -10.37 -5.55
C LEU A 116 -12.91 -9.20 -4.77
N ASP A 117 -14.08 -9.38 -4.13
CA ASP A 117 -14.62 -8.39 -3.20
C ASP A 117 -14.30 -8.83 -1.77
N VAL A 118 -13.58 -8.00 -1.05
CA VAL A 118 -13.09 -8.27 0.30
C VAL A 118 -13.76 -7.34 1.30
N THR A 119 -14.26 -7.91 2.39
CA THR A 119 -14.82 -7.18 3.53
C THR A 119 -14.06 -7.57 4.79
N MET A 120 -13.56 -6.59 5.52
CA MET A 120 -12.83 -6.79 6.78
C MET A 120 -13.77 -7.01 7.95
N ASP A 121 -13.49 -8.05 8.77
CA ASP A 121 -14.18 -8.34 10.01
C ASP A 121 -13.23 -8.16 11.21
N ALA A 122 -12.74 -9.25 11.80
CA ALA A 122 -11.84 -9.18 12.95
C ALA A 122 -10.37 -8.93 12.56
N TYR A 123 -10.04 -8.89 11.27
CA TYR A 123 -8.70 -8.57 10.80
C TYR A 123 -8.36 -7.10 11.05
N THR A 124 -7.25 -6.86 11.71
CA THR A 124 -6.70 -5.52 11.96
C THR A 124 -5.22 -5.54 11.60
N GLY A 125 -4.89 -5.29 10.37
CA GLY A 125 -3.52 -5.35 9.88
C GLY A 125 -3.23 -4.34 8.78
N VAL A 126 -1.98 -4.30 8.37
CA VAL A 126 -1.53 -3.45 7.26
C VAL A 126 -1.49 -4.22 5.93
N TRP A 127 -1.33 -5.54 5.99
CA TRP A 127 -1.22 -6.37 4.79
C TRP A 127 -2.58 -6.63 4.19
N LEU A 128 -2.75 -6.39 2.89
CA LEU A 128 -4.00 -6.61 2.20
C LEU A 128 -4.11 -8.08 1.78
N PRO A 129 -5.13 -8.83 2.26
CA PRO A 129 -5.47 -10.12 1.69
C PRO A 129 -5.78 -10.02 0.19
N ASP A 130 -5.08 -10.77 -0.63
CA ASP A 130 -5.26 -10.81 -2.08
C ASP A 130 -5.02 -12.24 -2.65
N ALA A 131 -5.11 -12.38 -3.97
CA ALA A 131 -4.76 -13.62 -4.67
C ALA A 131 -4.17 -13.31 -6.04
N GLY A 132 -3.33 -14.21 -6.54
CA GLY A 132 -2.77 -14.10 -7.88
C GLY A 132 -1.89 -12.88 -8.11
N ALA A 133 -1.92 -12.36 -9.32
CA ALA A 133 -1.21 -11.15 -9.74
C ALA A 133 -2.21 -10.00 -9.82
N VAL A 134 -2.13 -9.08 -8.88
CA VAL A 134 -3.07 -7.95 -8.73
C VAL A 134 -2.82 -6.90 -9.81
N SER A 135 -3.85 -6.53 -10.54
CA SER A 135 -3.80 -5.46 -11.54
C SER A 135 -4.38 -4.14 -11.05
N ARG A 136 -5.39 -4.18 -10.17
CA ARG A 136 -6.03 -2.99 -9.60
C ARG A 136 -6.58 -3.28 -8.22
N ILE A 137 -6.55 -2.27 -7.34
CA ILE A 137 -7.22 -2.27 -6.04
C ILE A 137 -8.12 -1.05 -5.96
N THR A 138 -9.39 -1.26 -5.67
CA THR A 138 -10.39 -0.21 -5.51
C THR A 138 -10.99 -0.28 -4.12
N PHE A 139 -10.81 0.74 -3.30
CA PHE A 139 -11.35 0.80 -1.95
C PHE A 139 -12.78 1.35 -1.95
N GLY A 140 -13.60 0.86 -1.02
CA GLY A 140 -14.95 1.32 -0.75
C GLY A 140 -15.09 1.83 0.69
N GLY A 141 -16.25 2.44 0.99
CA GLY A 141 -16.56 2.96 2.33
C GLY A 141 -15.99 4.36 2.61
N SER A 142 -16.12 4.80 3.86
CA SER A 142 -15.74 6.15 4.29
C SER A 142 -14.25 6.42 4.24
N ASP A 143 -13.44 5.39 4.44
CA ASP A 143 -11.98 5.49 4.52
C ASP A 143 -11.27 5.20 3.19
N ALA A 144 -12.04 4.99 2.10
CA ALA A 144 -11.54 4.62 0.77
C ALA A 144 -10.40 5.52 0.27
N ASP A 145 -10.54 6.82 0.39
CA ASP A 145 -9.53 7.78 -0.06
C ASP A 145 -8.24 7.74 0.78
N ALA A 146 -8.37 7.54 2.09
CA ALA A 146 -7.23 7.41 2.99
C ALA A 146 -6.48 6.10 2.73
N LEU A 147 -7.21 5.01 2.59
CA LEU A 147 -6.65 3.69 2.24
C LEU A 147 -5.94 3.74 0.88
N ARG A 148 -6.58 4.31 -0.15
CA ARG A 148 -5.98 4.43 -1.49
C ARG A 148 -4.67 5.22 -1.47
N ARG A 149 -4.62 6.36 -0.78
CA ARG A 149 -3.39 7.17 -0.67
C ARG A 149 -2.29 6.50 0.13
N GLY A 150 -2.66 5.70 1.12
CA GLY A 150 -1.72 5.01 2.02
C GLY A 150 -1.38 3.58 1.60
N THR A 151 -1.80 3.12 0.42
CA THR A 151 -1.54 1.75 -0.02
C THR A 151 -0.40 1.70 -1.03
N TYR A 152 0.50 0.77 -0.79
CA TYR A 152 1.66 0.48 -1.62
C TYR A 152 1.61 -0.98 -2.08
N TYR A 153 2.16 -1.24 -3.25
CA TYR A 153 2.20 -2.56 -3.86
C TYR A 153 3.62 -2.88 -4.36
N ASN A 154 4.03 -4.12 -4.18
CA ASN A 154 5.26 -4.65 -4.73
C ASN A 154 4.92 -5.61 -5.88
N ASP A 155 5.20 -5.19 -7.11
CA ASP A 155 4.90 -5.95 -8.33
C ASP A 155 5.61 -7.32 -8.37
N SER A 156 6.80 -7.42 -7.78
CA SER A 156 7.60 -8.65 -7.83
C SER A 156 7.09 -9.74 -6.88
N THR A 157 6.64 -9.35 -5.70
CA THR A 157 6.11 -10.27 -4.69
C THR A 157 4.60 -10.39 -4.73
N GLY A 158 3.94 -9.47 -5.43
CA GLY A 158 2.49 -9.39 -5.49
C GLY A 158 1.86 -9.05 -4.14
N THR A 159 2.54 -8.29 -3.29
CA THR A 159 2.08 -7.99 -1.93
C THR A 159 1.68 -6.53 -1.80
N ALA A 160 0.52 -6.28 -1.21
CA ALA A 160 0.02 -4.94 -0.93
C ALA A 160 0.04 -4.63 0.57
N ILE A 161 0.34 -3.36 0.93
CA ILE A 161 0.34 -2.87 2.30
C ILE A 161 -0.40 -1.54 2.39
N ALA A 162 -1.36 -1.43 3.32
CA ALA A 162 -2.06 -0.18 3.65
C ALA A 162 -1.51 0.41 4.95
N THR A 163 -0.82 1.52 4.86
CA THR A 163 -0.14 2.16 6.02
C THR A 163 -1.10 2.61 7.11
N SER A 164 -2.34 2.96 6.75
CA SER A 164 -3.39 3.36 7.70
C SER A 164 -4.06 2.20 8.43
N LYS A 165 -3.63 0.96 8.22
CA LYS A 165 -4.22 -0.28 8.74
C LYS A 165 -5.67 -0.48 8.32
N LEU A 166 -5.98 -1.71 7.95
CA LEU A 166 -7.34 -2.15 7.68
C LEU A 166 -8.11 -2.34 9.00
N ARG A 167 -9.39 -2.03 8.99
CA ARG A 167 -10.28 -2.09 10.15
C ARG A 167 -11.56 -2.81 9.78
N LYS A 168 -12.29 -3.24 10.80
CA LYS A 168 -13.62 -3.81 10.61
C LYS A 168 -14.54 -2.87 9.84
N GLY A 169 -15.16 -3.39 8.80
CA GLY A 169 -16.05 -2.67 7.91
C GLY A 169 -15.39 -2.07 6.67
N ASP A 170 -14.06 -2.03 6.61
CA ASP A 170 -13.36 -1.65 5.37
C ASP A 170 -13.65 -2.65 4.28
N THR A 171 -13.85 -2.14 3.07
CA THR A 171 -14.11 -2.95 1.88
C THR A 171 -13.19 -2.54 0.75
N TYR A 172 -12.81 -3.50 -0.05
CA TYR A 172 -12.11 -3.23 -1.31
C TYR A 172 -12.34 -4.35 -2.34
N SER A 173 -12.17 -3.99 -3.59
CA SER A 173 -12.21 -4.92 -4.73
C SER A 173 -10.82 -5.05 -5.32
N VAL A 174 -10.45 -6.26 -5.70
CA VAL A 174 -9.15 -6.58 -6.31
C VAL A 174 -9.37 -7.22 -7.67
N ASP A 175 -8.97 -6.54 -8.74
CA ASP A 175 -8.85 -7.15 -10.06
C ASP A 175 -7.52 -7.89 -10.14
N THR A 176 -7.57 -9.18 -10.45
CA THR A 176 -6.40 -10.05 -10.37
C THR A 176 -6.38 -11.09 -11.49
N THR A 177 -5.20 -11.59 -11.79
CA THR A 177 -4.99 -12.76 -12.65
C THR A 177 -4.54 -13.92 -11.78
N ILE A 178 -5.37 -14.96 -11.67
CA ILE A 178 -5.04 -16.18 -10.94
C ILE A 178 -4.20 -17.07 -11.86
N PRO A 179 -2.95 -17.36 -11.52
CA PRO A 179 -2.10 -18.20 -12.33
C PRO A 179 -2.64 -19.63 -12.39
N ARG A 180 -2.41 -20.28 -13.52
CA ARG A 180 -2.79 -21.69 -13.69
C ARG A 180 -2.02 -22.57 -12.71
N THR A 181 -2.73 -23.36 -11.95
CA THR A 181 -2.13 -24.41 -11.10
C THR A 181 -1.89 -25.66 -11.95
N TRP A 182 -0.66 -26.15 -11.95
CA TRP A 182 -0.31 -27.41 -12.59
C TRP A 182 -0.58 -28.56 -11.62
N THR A 183 -1.15 -29.66 -12.12
CA THR A 183 -1.28 -30.89 -11.35
C THR A 183 0.03 -31.69 -11.44
N ASP A 184 0.30 -32.56 -10.44
CA ASP A 184 1.50 -33.41 -10.43
C ASP A 184 1.63 -34.20 -11.75
N LYS A 185 0.52 -34.74 -12.24
CA LYS A 185 0.48 -35.48 -13.52
C LYS A 185 0.89 -34.61 -14.74
N GLN A 186 0.63 -33.31 -14.70
CA GLN A 186 1.05 -32.37 -15.76
C GLN A 186 2.52 -32.02 -15.64
N LEU A 187 3.05 -32.01 -14.41
CA LEU A 187 4.47 -31.77 -14.14
C LEU A 187 5.32 -32.99 -14.53
N ASP A 188 4.85 -34.20 -14.26
CA ASP A 188 5.52 -35.46 -14.69
C ASP A 188 5.70 -35.57 -16.21
N GLY A 189 4.84 -34.92 -16.98
CA GLY A 189 4.94 -34.88 -18.45
C GLY A 189 5.92 -33.81 -18.99
N LEU A 190 6.55 -33.01 -18.13
CA LEU A 190 7.52 -31.96 -18.50
C LEU A 190 8.98 -32.37 -18.18
N ALA A 191 9.20 -33.47 -17.48
CA ALA A 191 10.48 -34.08 -17.21
C ALA A 191 10.81 -35.08 -18.30
#